data_68623d82b392f61f598a155b2af1c120
#
_entry.id   68623d82b392f61f598a155b2af1c120
#
_cell.length_a   1.000
_cell.length_b   1.000
_cell.length_c   1.000
_cell.angle_alpha   90.00
_cell.angle_beta   90.00
_cell.angle_gamma   90.00
#
_symmetry.space_group_name_H-M   'P 1'
#
loop_
_entity.id
_entity.type
_entity.pdbx_description
1 polymer ?
#
loop_
_entity_poly.entity_id
_entity_poly.type
_entity_poly.pdbx_seq_one_letter_code
_entity_poly.pdbx_strand_id
1 'polypeptide(L)'
;MTELIQREVRIPQPPEQVWRALTNSTALAEWMFPNDFEPHVGHHFTFQVPPNPKVGFDGLVVRCEVLECQPPNRLAFSWSAGGLVDTRVSFRLEPDGSGTRVLFEHSGFDISQPWGKQALAGAQFGWAKMLGQLSAVVAGLAADRN
;
A
#
# COMPACT_ATOMS: atom_id res chain seq x y z
N MET A 1 3.48 -11.99 19.99
CA MET A 1 2.90 -12.68 18.81
C MET A 1 2.48 -11.65 17.77
N THR A 2 2.87 -11.86 16.53
CA THR A 2 2.53 -10.95 15.43
C THR A 2 1.70 -11.69 14.38
N GLU A 3 0.98 -10.90 13.59
CA GLU A 3 0.14 -11.41 12.52
C GLU A 3 0.39 -10.61 11.25
N LEU A 4 0.02 -11.15 10.09
CA LEU A 4 0.25 -10.50 8.82
C LEU A 4 -0.96 -10.65 7.90
N ILE A 5 -1.00 -9.77 6.89
CA ILE A 5 -1.96 -9.82 5.78
C ILE A 5 -1.18 -10.18 4.53
N GLN A 6 -1.60 -11.21 3.81
CA GLN A 6 -1.04 -11.57 2.52
C GLN A 6 -2.15 -11.60 1.48
N ARG A 7 -1.89 -11.00 0.33
CA ARG A 7 -2.83 -10.99 -0.79
C ARG A 7 -2.07 -11.11 -2.10
N GLU A 8 -2.72 -11.71 -3.07
CA GLU A 8 -2.20 -11.83 -4.43
C GLU A 8 -3.23 -11.25 -5.37
N VAL A 9 -2.78 -10.35 -6.25
CA VAL A 9 -3.65 -9.72 -7.24
C VAL A 9 -3.00 -9.87 -8.60
N ARG A 10 -3.77 -10.28 -9.61
CA ARG A 10 -3.29 -10.34 -10.99
C ARG A 10 -3.80 -9.13 -11.74
N ILE A 11 -2.88 -8.40 -12.38
CA ILE A 11 -3.18 -7.21 -13.15
C ILE A 11 -2.74 -7.44 -14.60
N PRO A 12 -3.61 -7.16 -15.60
CA PRO A 12 -3.31 -7.51 -17.00
C PRO A 12 -2.35 -6.55 -17.70
N GLN A 13 -1.63 -5.70 -16.97
CA GLN A 13 -0.62 -4.80 -17.52
C GLN A 13 0.77 -5.24 -17.03
N PRO A 14 1.86 -4.87 -17.77
CA PRO A 14 3.21 -5.29 -17.40
C PRO A 14 3.72 -4.63 -16.11
N PRO A 15 4.74 -5.23 -15.46
CA PRO A 15 5.23 -4.73 -14.17
C PRO A 15 5.62 -3.26 -14.14
N GLU A 16 6.16 -2.72 -15.23
CA GLU A 16 6.56 -1.31 -15.29
C GLU A 16 5.37 -0.37 -15.08
N GLN A 17 4.20 -0.74 -15.58
CA GLN A 17 3.00 0.07 -15.41
C GLN A 17 2.42 -0.07 -14.01
N VAL A 18 2.43 -1.29 -13.46
CA VAL A 18 2.03 -1.50 -12.07
C VAL A 18 2.96 -0.72 -11.15
N TRP A 19 4.26 -0.76 -11.42
CA TRP A 19 5.26 -0.02 -10.64
C TRP A 19 4.97 1.47 -10.58
N ARG A 20 4.52 2.06 -11.69
CA ARG A 20 4.16 3.48 -11.71
C ARG A 20 3.01 3.79 -10.76
N ALA A 21 2.01 2.92 -10.69
CA ALA A 21 0.89 3.10 -9.75
C ALA A 21 1.34 3.00 -8.30
N LEU A 22 2.41 2.26 -8.02
CA LEU A 22 2.96 2.12 -6.66
C LEU A 22 3.91 3.25 -6.27
N THR A 23 4.55 3.91 -7.24
CA THR A 23 5.67 4.80 -6.96
C THR A 23 5.50 6.23 -7.45
N ASN A 24 4.42 6.52 -8.17
CA ASN A 24 4.06 7.88 -8.53
C ASN A 24 3.07 8.41 -7.50
N SER A 25 3.41 9.49 -6.82
CA SER A 25 2.61 10.02 -5.71
C SER A 25 1.17 10.31 -6.10
N THR A 26 0.97 10.89 -7.29
CA THR A 26 -0.38 11.21 -7.79
C THR A 26 -1.19 9.93 -8.03
N ALA A 27 -0.60 8.94 -8.70
CA ALA A 27 -1.27 7.67 -8.97
C ALA A 27 -1.53 6.90 -7.67
N LEU A 28 -0.56 6.91 -6.75
CA LEU A 28 -0.70 6.24 -5.46
C LEU A 28 -1.87 6.82 -4.66
N ALA A 29 -2.08 8.14 -4.74
CA ALA A 29 -3.20 8.80 -4.07
C ALA A 29 -4.56 8.38 -4.64
N GLU A 30 -4.61 7.93 -5.90
CA GLU A 30 -5.86 7.54 -6.54
C GLU A 30 -6.39 6.20 -6.02
N TRP A 31 -5.53 5.31 -5.57
CA TRP A 31 -5.98 4.02 -5.03
C TRP A 31 -5.71 3.84 -3.54
N MET A 32 -4.91 4.70 -2.95
CA MET A 32 -4.66 4.72 -1.50
C MET A 32 -5.14 6.05 -0.90
N PHE A 33 -4.20 6.91 -0.52
CA PHE A 33 -4.48 8.17 0.17
C PHE A 33 -3.53 9.25 -0.31
N PRO A 34 -3.85 10.54 -0.11
CA PRO A 34 -2.89 11.61 -0.36
C PRO A 34 -1.57 11.34 0.36
N ASN A 35 -0.46 11.62 -0.30
CA ASN A 35 0.86 11.25 0.20
C ASN A 35 1.95 12.15 -0.39
N ASP A 36 3.14 12.06 0.18
CA ASP A 36 4.34 12.74 -0.30
C ASP A 36 5.44 11.70 -0.61
N PHE A 37 5.06 10.57 -1.18
CA PHE A 37 5.96 9.48 -1.53
C PHE A 37 6.99 9.89 -2.59
N GLU A 38 8.25 9.43 -2.41
CA GLU A 38 9.29 9.47 -3.43
C GLU A 38 10.02 8.12 -3.42
N PRO A 39 10.43 7.60 -4.59
CA PRO A 39 10.96 6.24 -4.69
C PRO A 39 12.46 6.16 -4.35
N HIS A 40 12.82 6.56 -3.15
CA HIS A 40 14.21 6.53 -2.65
C HIS A 40 14.27 5.82 -1.31
N VAL A 41 15.16 4.85 -1.16
CA VAL A 41 15.39 4.20 0.12
C VAL A 41 15.82 5.25 1.15
N GLY A 42 15.18 5.20 2.31
CA GLY A 42 15.42 6.17 3.39
C GLY A 42 14.52 7.39 3.36
N HIS A 43 13.74 7.58 2.29
CA HIS A 43 12.81 8.72 2.22
C HIS A 43 11.67 8.51 3.22
N HIS A 44 11.43 9.54 4.03
CA HIS A 44 10.30 9.56 4.97
C HIS A 44 9.10 10.22 4.31
N PHE A 45 7.95 9.59 4.41
CA PHE A 45 6.72 10.10 3.80
C PHE A 45 5.52 9.78 4.67
N THR A 46 4.37 10.34 4.31
CA THR A 46 3.13 10.13 5.04
C THR A 46 1.98 9.83 4.10
N PHE A 47 1.00 9.07 4.60
CA PHE A 47 -0.33 8.97 4.01
C PHE A 47 -1.30 9.72 4.90
N GLN A 48 -2.19 10.50 4.29
CA GLN A 48 -3.23 11.26 4.99
C GLN A 48 -4.56 10.53 4.83
N VAL A 49 -4.95 9.75 5.85
CA VAL A 49 -6.23 9.05 5.83
C VAL A 49 -7.32 10.04 6.23
N PRO A 50 -8.30 10.30 5.35
CA PRO A 50 -9.31 11.33 5.63
C PRO A 50 -10.25 10.95 6.76
N PRO A 51 -10.84 11.93 7.46
CA PRO A 51 -11.83 11.64 8.49
C PRO A 51 -13.09 11.05 7.89
N ASN A 52 -13.79 10.26 8.69
CA ASN A 52 -15.09 9.71 8.33
C ASN A 52 -16.06 9.95 9.50
N PRO A 53 -16.82 11.06 9.47
CA PRO A 53 -17.73 11.40 10.56
C PRO A 53 -18.82 10.37 10.81
N LYS A 54 -19.19 9.59 9.79
CA LYS A 54 -20.25 8.57 9.91
C LYS A 54 -19.89 7.49 10.93
N VAL A 55 -18.60 7.23 11.13
CA VAL A 55 -18.13 6.22 12.09
C VAL A 55 -17.30 6.84 13.22
N GLY A 56 -17.34 8.18 13.35
CA GLY A 56 -16.60 8.87 14.39
C GLY A 56 -15.10 8.86 14.21
N PHE A 57 -14.61 8.71 12.99
CA PHE A 57 -13.19 8.66 12.69
C PHE A 57 -12.68 10.06 12.33
N ASP A 58 -11.69 10.54 13.07
CA ASP A 58 -11.14 11.90 12.93
C ASP A 58 -10.03 12.03 11.89
N GLY A 59 -9.69 10.95 11.22
CA GLY A 59 -8.56 10.94 10.30
C GLY A 59 -7.30 10.41 10.96
N LEU A 60 -6.28 10.16 10.14
CA LEU A 60 -5.04 9.56 10.63
C LEU A 60 -3.89 9.94 9.70
N VAL A 61 -2.73 10.26 10.28
CA VAL A 61 -1.50 10.38 9.53
C VAL A 61 -0.67 9.12 9.76
N VAL A 62 -0.39 8.40 8.67
CA VAL A 62 0.47 7.22 8.71
C VAL A 62 1.87 7.65 8.33
N ARG A 63 2.85 7.35 9.18
CA ARG A 63 4.25 7.71 8.94
C ARG A 63 4.98 6.50 8.37
N CYS A 64 5.74 6.75 7.30
CA CYS A 64 6.40 5.68 6.56
C CYS A 64 7.84 6.06 6.23
N GLU A 65 8.65 5.03 6.01
CA GLU A 65 10.01 5.18 5.47
C GLU A 65 10.20 4.11 4.39
N VAL A 66 10.74 4.50 3.25
CA VAL A 66 11.05 3.55 2.18
C VAL A 66 12.21 2.68 2.63
N LEU A 67 11.98 1.38 2.73
CA LEU A 67 12.96 0.40 3.19
C LEU A 67 13.64 -0.33 2.03
N GLU A 68 12.90 -0.55 0.94
CA GLU A 68 13.41 -1.27 -0.22
C GLU A 68 12.74 -0.68 -1.47
N CYS A 69 13.52 -0.42 -2.50
CA CYS A 69 13.01 0.12 -3.76
C CYS A 69 13.87 -0.42 -4.90
N GLN A 70 13.39 -1.49 -5.55
CA GLN A 70 14.08 -2.16 -6.65
C GLN A 70 13.13 -2.21 -7.86
N PRO A 71 13.15 -1.18 -8.71
CA PRO A 71 12.25 -1.12 -9.87
C PRO A 71 12.52 -2.24 -10.86
N PRO A 72 11.49 -2.81 -11.47
CA PRO A 72 10.07 -2.68 -11.14
C PRO A 72 9.56 -3.83 -10.27
N ASN A 73 10.41 -4.43 -9.44
CA ASN A 73 10.14 -5.73 -8.82
C ASN A 73 9.75 -5.65 -7.35
N ARG A 74 10.38 -4.78 -6.55
CA ARG A 74 10.18 -4.78 -5.10
C ARG A 74 10.09 -3.38 -4.53
N LEU A 75 9.08 -3.18 -3.68
CA LEU A 75 8.90 -1.97 -2.90
C LEU A 75 8.48 -2.37 -1.49
N ALA A 76 9.16 -1.81 -0.49
CA ALA A 76 8.78 -2.01 0.90
C ALA A 76 8.94 -0.71 1.66
N PHE A 77 8.01 -0.46 2.58
CA PHE A 77 8.09 0.70 3.46
C PHE A 77 7.50 0.36 4.82
N SER A 78 7.96 1.10 5.83
CA SER A 78 7.39 0.98 7.17
C SER A 78 6.02 1.66 7.20
N TRP A 79 5.18 1.23 8.14
CA TRP A 79 3.82 1.75 8.30
C TRP A 79 3.57 1.93 9.78
N SER A 80 3.56 3.18 10.24
CA SER A 80 3.44 3.51 11.64
C SER A 80 2.27 4.47 11.85
N ALA A 81 1.36 4.10 12.74
CA ALA A 81 0.13 4.87 12.98
C ALA A 81 -0.03 5.11 14.48
N GLY A 82 -0.08 6.41 14.86
CA GLY A 82 -0.36 6.82 16.23
C GLY A 82 0.68 6.40 17.26
N GLY A 83 1.87 5.98 16.83
CA GLY A 83 2.91 5.50 17.73
C GLY A 83 2.65 4.13 18.35
N LEU A 84 1.47 3.55 18.10
CA LEU A 84 1.07 2.25 18.65
C LEU A 84 1.24 1.12 17.65
N VAL A 85 1.14 1.45 16.36
CA VAL A 85 1.26 0.47 15.27
C VAL A 85 2.58 0.73 14.55
N ASP A 86 3.42 -0.31 14.48
CA ASP A 86 4.71 -0.22 13.80
C ASP A 86 4.86 -1.50 12.97
N THR A 87 4.54 -1.39 11.69
CA THR A 87 4.42 -2.52 10.80
C THR A 87 5.17 -2.26 9.49
N ARG A 88 5.14 -3.24 8.59
CA ARG A 88 5.84 -3.15 7.31
C ARG A 88 4.92 -3.59 6.17
N VAL A 89 4.91 -2.79 5.10
CA VAL A 89 4.19 -3.09 3.87
C VAL A 89 5.20 -3.44 2.78
N SER A 90 4.95 -4.51 2.02
CA SER A 90 5.79 -4.87 0.90
C SER A 90 4.96 -5.30 -0.31
N PHE A 91 5.48 -4.95 -1.48
CA PHE A 91 4.94 -5.35 -2.78
C PHE A 91 6.04 -6.03 -3.57
N ARG A 92 5.72 -7.18 -4.15
CA ARG A 92 6.61 -7.85 -5.09
C ARG A 92 5.84 -8.06 -6.39
N LEU A 93 6.44 -7.63 -7.50
CA LEU A 93 5.83 -7.73 -8.83
C LEU A 93 6.55 -8.80 -9.62
N GLU A 94 5.78 -9.77 -10.12
CA GLU A 94 6.31 -10.85 -10.96
C GLU A 94 5.61 -10.83 -12.31
N PRO A 95 6.36 -10.91 -13.43
CA PRO A 95 5.72 -11.04 -14.73
C PRO A 95 4.86 -12.30 -14.78
N ASP A 96 3.68 -12.18 -15.40
CA ASP A 96 2.76 -13.30 -15.55
C ASP A 96 2.14 -13.19 -16.95
N GLY A 97 2.77 -13.83 -17.94
CA GLY A 97 2.41 -13.63 -19.33
C GLY A 97 2.62 -12.18 -19.74
N SER A 98 1.59 -11.52 -20.25
CA SER A 98 1.64 -10.09 -20.58
C SER A 98 1.25 -9.20 -19.41
N GLY A 99 0.89 -9.79 -18.29
CA GLY A 99 0.46 -9.06 -17.09
C GLY A 99 1.44 -9.18 -15.94
N THR A 100 0.94 -8.92 -14.73
CA THR A 100 1.71 -8.91 -13.50
C THR A 100 0.97 -9.62 -12.39
N ARG A 101 1.70 -10.43 -11.64
CA ARG A 101 1.24 -10.96 -10.36
C ARG A 101 1.80 -10.07 -9.25
N VAL A 102 0.92 -9.44 -8.50
CA VAL A 102 1.29 -8.57 -7.38
C VAL A 102 1.17 -9.38 -6.10
N LEU A 103 2.28 -9.55 -5.40
CA LEU A 103 2.33 -10.22 -4.11
C LEU A 103 2.46 -9.14 -3.03
N PHE A 104 1.42 -9.00 -2.24
CA PHE A 104 1.30 -7.97 -1.20
C PHE A 104 1.40 -8.59 0.18
N GLU A 105 2.12 -7.92 1.09
CA GLU A 105 2.19 -8.32 2.48
C GLU A 105 2.23 -7.08 3.37
N HIS A 106 1.44 -7.11 4.44
CA HIS A 106 1.50 -6.12 5.51
C HIS A 106 1.69 -6.91 6.81
N SER A 107 2.85 -6.78 7.43
CA SER A 107 3.29 -7.66 8.50
C SER A 107 3.67 -6.87 9.75
N GLY A 108 3.73 -7.59 10.89
CA GLY A 108 4.20 -7.03 12.15
C GLY A 108 3.09 -6.54 13.09
N PHE A 109 1.83 -6.93 12.85
CA PHE A 109 0.73 -6.56 13.76
C PHE A 109 0.87 -7.33 15.07
N ASP A 110 0.97 -6.60 16.18
CA ASP A 110 1.07 -7.20 17.51
C ASP A 110 -0.34 -7.47 18.05
N ILE A 111 -0.81 -8.70 17.84
CA ILE A 111 -2.15 -9.11 18.25
C ILE A 111 -2.27 -9.46 19.73
N SER A 112 -1.17 -9.35 20.50
CA SER A 112 -1.21 -9.49 21.95
C SER A 112 -1.87 -8.27 22.60
N GLN A 113 -2.02 -7.16 21.86
CA GLN A 113 -2.62 -5.93 22.35
C GLN A 113 -3.95 -5.67 21.64
N PRO A 114 -4.96 -5.11 22.36
CA PRO A 114 -6.25 -4.79 21.73
C PRO A 114 -6.13 -3.84 20.54
N TRP A 115 -5.26 -2.82 20.65
CA TRP A 115 -5.05 -1.88 19.56
C TRP A 115 -4.41 -2.55 18.33
N GLY A 116 -3.58 -3.57 18.55
CA GLY A 116 -2.99 -4.34 17.45
C GLY A 116 -4.01 -5.16 16.70
N LYS A 117 -4.96 -5.77 17.42
CA LYS A 117 -6.06 -6.51 16.80
C LYS A 117 -6.97 -5.58 16.00
N GLN A 118 -7.27 -4.40 16.54
CA GLN A 118 -8.08 -3.41 15.82
C GLN A 118 -7.37 -2.91 14.56
N ALA A 119 -6.08 -2.66 14.66
CA ALA A 119 -5.28 -2.22 13.51
C ALA A 119 -5.28 -3.28 12.41
N LEU A 120 -5.11 -4.55 12.79
CA LEU A 120 -5.14 -5.66 11.83
C LEU A 120 -6.49 -5.75 11.11
N ALA A 121 -7.60 -5.68 11.86
CA ALA A 121 -8.94 -5.76 11.27
C ALA A 121 -9.21 -4.59 10.33
N GLY A 122 -8.84 -3.37 10.73
CA GLY A 122 -8.99 -2.18 9.89
C GLY A 122 -8.15 -2.26 8.64
N ALA A 123 -6.92 -2.75 8.76
CA ALA A 123 -6.02 -2.90 7.62
C ALA A 123 -6.54 -3.97 6.65
N GLN A 124 -7.05 -5.09 7.14
CA GLN A 124 -7.64 -6.11 6.29
C GLN A 124 -8.78 -5.55 5.43
N PHE A 125 -9.66 -4.79 6.06
CA PHE A 125 -10.77 -4.14 5.35
C PHE A 125 -10.27 -3.11 4.34
N GLY A 126 -9.36 -2.23 4.77
CA GLY A 126 -8.83 -1.17 3.92
C GLY A 126 -8.04 -1.69 2.73
N TRP A 127 -7.19 -2.69 2.95
CA TRP A 127 -6.38 -3.25 1.86
C TRP A 127 -7.24 -3.98 0.83
N ALA A 128 -8.28 -4.69 1.25
CA ALA A 128 -9.19 -5.35 0.31
C ALA A 128 -9.79 -4.32 -0.65
N LYS A 129 -10.21 -3.16 -0.15
CA LYS A 129 -10.75 -2.08 -0.95
C LYS A 129 -9.67 -1.45 -1.86
N MET A 130 -8.52 -1.11 -1.28
CA MET A 130 -7.46 -0.43 -2.01
C MET A 130 -6.87 -1.30 -3.12
N LEU A 131 -6.60 -2.57 -2.84
CA LEU A 131 -6.07 -3.49 -3.86
C LEU A 131 -7.07 -3.71 -5.00
N GLY A 132 -8.37 -3.66 -4.70
CA GLY A 132 -9.39 -3.70 -5.73
C GLY A 132 -9.38 -2.48 -6.65
N GLN A 133 -8.96 -1.32 -6.14
CA GLN A 133 -8.85 -0.09 -6.92
C GLN A 133 -7.55 -0.01 -7.74
N LEU A 134 -6.51 -0.72 -7.31
CA LEU A 134 -5.20 -0.68 -7.96
C LEU A 134 -5.28 -1.04 -9.45
N SER A 135 -6.03 -2.08 -9.77
CA SER A 135 -6.16 -2.53 -11.17
C SER A 135 -6.75 -1.44 -12.07
N ALA A 136 -7.76 -0.72 -11.57
CA ALA A 136 -8.38 0.37 -12.34
C ALA A 136 -7.41 1.54 -12.55
N VAL A 137 -6.61 1.86 -11.54
CA VAL A 137 -5.61 2.94 -11.65
C VAL A 137 -4.54 2.56 -12.67
N VAL A 138 -4.04 1.31 -12.62
CA VAL A 138 -3.04 0.84 -13.58
C VAL A 138 -3.60 0.89 -15.01
N ALA A 139 -4.86 0.48 -15.20
CA ALA A 139 -5.50 0.53 -16.50
C ALA A 139 -5.60 1.98 -17.02
N GLY A 140 -5.92 2.93 -16.13
CA GLY A 140 -5.97 4.34 -16.48
C GLY A 140 -4.63 4.90 -16.92
N LEU A 141 -3.54 4.51 -16.23
CA LEU A 141 -2.19 4.92 -16.62
C LEU A 141 -1.80 4.37 -17.99
N ALA A 142 -2.19 3.13 -18.29
CA ALA A 142 -1.92 2.51 -19.59
C ALA A 142 -2.66 3.26 -20.71
N ALA A 143 -3.91 3.66 -20.47
CA ALA A 143 -4.70 4.41 -21.45
C ALA A 143 -4.12 5.81 -21.70
N ASP A 144 -3.62 6.46 -20.66
CA ASP A 144 -3.05 7.81 -20.75
C ASP A 144 -1.74 7.86 -21.54
N ARG A 145 -1.13 6.72 -21.83
CA ARG A 145 0.12 6.66 -22.58
C ARG A 145 -0.07 6.76 -24.10
N ASN A 146 -1.31 6.69 -24.53
CA ASN A 146 -1.64 6.82 -25.96
C ASN A 146 -1.86 8.30 -26.38
#